data_5332b2982a2ab3f8bdf57542e4544cc4
#
_entry.id   5332b2982a2ab3f8bdf57542e4544cc4
#
_cell.length_a   1.000
_cell.length_b   1.000
_cell.length_c   1.000
_cell.angle_alpha   90.00
_cell.angle_beta   90.00
_cell.angle_gamma   90.00
#
_symmetry.space_group_name_H-M   'P 1'
#
loop_
_entity.id
_entity.type
_entity.pdbx_description
1 polymer ?
#
loop_
_entity_poly.entity_id
_entity_poly.type
_entity_poly.pdbx_seq_one_letter_code
_entity_poly.pdbx_strand_id
1 'polypeptide(L)'
;MNRKKLNDFVLLALFVALIALLGFTPLGLIPLGFINVTILCVPVIVGTLHMGCKNGVILGLAFGLVSFISALVKPSALVSTLMGASPLLVAVMSLVPRLAVPVVADGVYHLFREKNEHLAVSLGAVCGSVTNTILYLGLMLLFYVLCGLDTAGVLSLIAGVAVIAGTCEAIAAAILCTPILAALRRVRR
;
A
#
# COMPACT_ATOMS: atom_id res chain seq x y z
N MET A 1 6.19 -29.82 10.67
CA MET A 1 5.83 -28.38 10.71
C MET A 1 4.51 -28.25 11.47
N ASN A 2 4.40 -27.35 12.45
CA ASN A 2 3.17 -27.20 13.25
C ASN A 2 2.02 -26.69 12.34
N ARG A 3 0.81 -27.25 12.47
CA ARG A 3 -0.36 -26.90 11.63
C ARG A 3 -0.60 -25.37 11.55
N LYS A 4 -0.39 -24.65 12.64
CA LYS A 4 -0.51 -23.19 12.67
C LYS A 4 0.49 -22.49 11.73
N LYS A 5 1.75 -22.91 11.76
CA LYS A 5 2.79 -22.35 10.87
C LYS A 5 2.54 -22.66 9.40
N LEU A 6 2.00 -23.84 9.11
CA LEU A 6 1.62 -24.23 7.74
C LEU A 6 0.48 -23.35 7.22
N ASN A 7 -0.56 -23.14 8.03
CA ASN A 7 -1.70 -22.31 7.65
C ASN A 7 -1.27 -20.84 7.43
N ASP A 8 -0.42 -20.30 8.32
CA ASP A 8 0.09 -18.92 8.17
C ASP A 8 0.96 -18.79 6.89
N PHE A 9 1.75 -19.81 6.55
CA PHE A 9 2.55 -19.83 5.32
C PHE A 9 1.67 -19.90 4.05
N VAL A 10 0.66 -20.77 4.04
CA VAL A 10 -0.27 -20.87 2.92
C VAL A 10 -1.06 -19.58 2.73
N LEU A 11 -1.50 -18.97 3.82
CA LEU A 11 -2.22 -17.71 3.80
C LEU A 11 -1.33 -16.56 3.30
N LEU A 12 -0.06 -16.51 3.74
CA LEU A 12 0.92 -15.54 3.25
C LEU A 12 1.13 -15.68 1.74
N ALA A 13 1.32 -16.91 1.25
CA ALA A 13 1.47 -17.18 -0.18
C ALA A 13 0.22 -16.76 -0.98
N LEU A 14 -0.98 -17.00 -0.45
CA LEU A 14 -2.24 -16.56 -1.06
C LEU A 14 -2.31 -15.03 -1.17
N PHE A 15 -1.95 -14.31 -0.10
CA PHE A 15 -1.94 -12.85 -0.13
C PHE A 15 -0.89 -12.29 -1.09
N VAL A 16 0.30 -12.90 -1.16
CA VAL A 16 1.34 -12.52 -2.14
C VAL A 16 0.83 -12.73 -3.57
N ALA A 17 0.19 -13.88 -3.85
CA ALA A 17 -0.42 -14.16 -5.14
C ALA A 17 -1.54 -13.16 -5.48
N LEU A 18 -2.38 -12.80 -4.50
CA LEU A 18 -3.43 -11.79 -4.67
C LEU A 18 -2.85 -10.41 -4.98
N ILE A 19 -1.79 -9.99 -4.27
CA ILE A 19 -1.07 -8.74 -4.52
C ILE A 19 -0.49 -8.72 -5.93
N ALA A 20 0.14 -9.82 -6.36
CA ALA A 20 0.69 -9.94 -7.71
C ALA A 20 -0.42 -9.88 -8.77
N LEU A 21 -1.51 -10.62 -8.58
CA LEU A 21 -2.66 -10.63 -9.48
C LEU A 21 -3.28 -9.23 -9.60
N LEU A 22 -3.56 -8.58 -8.50
CA LEU A 22 -4.11 -7.21 -8.50
C LEU A 22 -3.14 -6.21 -9.13
N GLY A 23 -1.84 -6.32 -8.82
CA GLY A 23 -0.85 -5.35 -9.30
C GLY A 23 -0.53 -5.44 -10.78
N PHE A 24 -0.70 -6.61 -11.41
CA PHE A 24 -0.52 -6.79 -12.85
C PHE A 24 -1.80 -6.71 -13.66
N THR A 25 -2.95 -6.58 -12.98
CA THR A 25 -4.26 -6.40 -13.63
C THR A 25 -4.78 -4.97 -13.42
N PRO A 26 -5.66 -4.48 -14.33
CA PRO A 26 -6.30 -3.17 -14.16
C PRO A 26 -7.17 -3.05 -12.90
N LEU A 27 -7.50 -4.17 -12.25
CA LEU A 27 -8.34 -4.21 -11.06
C LEU A 27 -7.67 -3.62 -9.82
N GLY A 28 -6.35 -3.69 -9.72
CA GLY A 28 -5.62 -3.22 -8.54
C GLY A 28 -4.95 -1.87 -8.71
N LEU A 29 -4.75 -1.42 -9.94
CA LEU A 29 -4.13 -0.13 -10.29
C LEU A 29 -5.09 0.63 -11.21
N ILE A 30 -5.89 1.51 -10.64
CA ILE A 30 -6.84 2.34 -11.40
C ILE A 30 -6.10 3.59 -11.87
N PRO A 31 -5.84 3.74 -13.19
CA PRO A 31 -5.14 4.91 -13.69
C PRO A 31 -6.06 6.12 -13.66
N LEU A 32 -5.68 7.15 -12.92
CA LEU A 32 -6.31 8.48 -12.92
C LEU A 32 -5.55 9.48 -13.80
N GLY A 33 -4.88 9.00 -14.85
CA GLY A 33 -4.10 9.80 -15.79
C GLY A 33 -2.70 10.11 -15.29
N PHE A 34 -2.56 10.92 -14.27
CA PHE A 34 -1.25 11.36 -13.75
C PHE A 34 -0.72 10.48 -12.61
N ILE A 35 -1.60 9.81 -11.87
CA ILE A 35 -1.29 8.92 -10.74
C ILE A 35 -2.16 7.65 -10.85
N ASN A 36 -1.64 6.53 -10.34
CA ASN A 36 -2.40 5.29 -10.20
C ASN A 36 -2.92 5.18 -8.76
N VAL A 37 -4.25 5.08 -8.59
CA VAL A 37 -4.89 4.72 -7.32
C VAL A 37 -4.76 3.21 -7.13
N THR A 38 -4.37 2.79 -5.93
CA THR A 38 -4.08 1.39 -5.67
C THR A 38 -4.98 0.80 -4.57
N ILE A 39 -5.63 -0.32 -4.88
CA ILE A 39 -6.37 -1.14 -3.90
C ILE A 39 -5.43 -2.16 -3.22
N LEU A 40 -4.17 -2.24 -3.64
CA LEU A 40 -3.21 -3.21 -3.13
C LEU A 40 -2.87 -3.05 -1.64
N CYS A 41 -3.15 -1.89 -1.06
CA CYS A 41 -3.02 -1.68 0.39
C CYS A 41 -3.94 -2.61 1.19
N VAL A 42 -5.13 -2.95 0.69
CA VAL A 42 -6.12 -3.77 1.40
C VAL A 42 -5.58 -5.16 1.77
N PRO A 43 -5.10 -6.00 0.82
CA PRO A 43 -4.55 -7.30 1.18
C PRO A 43 -3.32 -7.22 2.09
N VAL A 44 -2.49 -6.17 1.97
CA VAL A 44 -1.33 -5.95 2.85
C VAL A 44 -1.81 -5.68 4.28
N ILE A 45 -2.76 -4.77 4.46
CA ILE A 45 -3.28 -4.39 5.78
C ILE A 45 -4.01 -5.57 6.43
N VAL A 46 -4.91 -6.23 5.70
CA VAL A 46 -5.64 -7.40 6.20
C VAL A 46 -4.68 -8.52 6.61
N GLY A 47 -3.70 -8.82 5.76
CA GLY A 47 -2.67 -9.82 6.05
C GLY A 47 -1.84 -9.45 7.29
N THR A 48 -1.49 -8.17 7.43
CA THR A 48 -0.78 -7.65 8.61
C THR A 48 -1.58 -7.84 9.89
N LEU A 49 -2.82 -7.38 9.90
CA LEU A 49 -3.68 -7.45 11.09
C LEU A 49 -4.12 -8.87 11.44
N HIS A 50 -4.02 -9.82 10.50
CA HIS A 50 -4.32 -11.23 10.73
C HIS A 50 -3.11 -12.05 11.17
N MET A 51 -1.94 -11.84 10.53
CA MET A 51 -0.74 -12.67 10.71
C MET A 51 0.38 -11.95 11.50
N GLY A 52 0.17 -10.67 11.83
CA GLY A 52 1.13 -9.83 12.55
C GLY A 52 2.11 -9.08 11.65
N CYS A 53 2.79 -8.08 12.23
CA CYS A 53 3.65 -7.12 11.53
C CYS A 53 4.76 -7.77 10.69
N LYS A 54 5.39 -8.84 11.18
CA LYS A 54 6.49 -9.52 10.45
C LYS A 54 6.04 -10.04 9.08
N ASN A 55 4.89 -10.73 9.04
CA ASN A 55 4.30 -11.21 7.78
C ASN A 55 3.78 -10.03 6.95
N GLY A 56 3.26 -8.99 7.60
CA GLY A 56 2.86 -7.76 6.98
C GLY A 56 3.99 -7.07 6.20
N VAL A 57 5.20 -7.01 6.77
CA VAL A 57 6.38 -6.43 6.09
C VAL A 57 6.74 -7.24 4.84
N ILE A 58 6.60 -8.58 4.87
CA ILE A 58 6.80 -9.42 3.67
C ILE A 58 5.75 -9.07 2.59
N LEU A 59 4.49 -8.88 2.97
CA LEU A 59 3.42 -8.44 2.06
C LEU A 59 3.68 -7.02 1.52
N GLY A 60 4.15 -6.11 2.37
CA GLY A 60 4.57 -4.77 1.97
C GLY A 60 5.73 -4.79 0.97
N LEU A 61 6.70 -5.69 1.17
CA LEU A 61 7.79 -5.90 0.22
C LEU A 61 7.26 -6.43 -1.12
N ALA A 62 6.39 -7.44 -1.11
CA ALA A 62 5.75 -7.97 -2.32
C ALA A 62 4.98 -6.86 -3.07
N PHE A 63 4.22 -6.05 -2.36
CA PHE A 63 3.52 -4.90 -2.94
C PHE A 63 4.50 -3.87 -3.54
N GLY A 64 5.57 -3.55 -2.84
CA GLY A 64 6.60 -2.63 -3.33
C GLY A 64 7.29 -3.13 -4.61
N LEU A 65 7.62 -4.41 -4.66
CA LEU A 65 8.22 -5.05 -5.85
C LEU A 65 7.24 -5.02 -7.03
N VAL A 66 5.99 -5.41 -6.83
CA VAL A 66 4.94 -5.35 -7.87
C VAL A 66 4.75 -3.92 -8.36
N SER A 67 4.73 -2.94 -7.44
CA SER A 67 4.61 -1.51 -7.78
C SER A 67 5.81 -1.02 -8.60
N PHE A 68 7.03 -1.42 -8.25
CA PHE A 68 8.24 -1.09 -9.00
C PHE A 68 8.25 -1.70 -10.40
N ILE A 69 7.91 -3.00 -10.52
CA ILE A 69 7.79 -3.67 -11.82
C ILE A 69 6.71 -2.99 -12.68
N SER A 70 5.58 -2.64 -12.10
CA SER A 70 4.52 -1.90 -12.81
C SER A 70 4.99 -0.53 -13.29
N ALA A 71 5.82 0.16 -12.49
CA ALA A 71 6.43 1.43 -12.87
C ALA A 71 7.44 1.29 -14.01
N LEU A 72 8.13 0.14 -14.13
CA LEU A 72 9.02 -0.16 -15.25
C LEU A 72 8.25 -0.46 -16.55
N VAL A 73 7.12 -1.17 -16.44
CA VAL A 73 6.34 -1.62 -17.62
C VAL A 73 5.39 -0.54 -18.12
N LYS A 74 4.72 0.17 -17.21
CA LYS A 74 3.71 1.21 -17.51
C LYS A 74 3.89 2.40 -16.58
N PRO A 75 4.96 3.19 -16.72
CA PRO A 75 5.18 4.36 -15.88
C PRO A 75 4.10 5.43 -16.13
N SER A 76 3.65 6.09 -15.09
CA SER A 76 2.88 7.33 -15.23
C SER A 76 3.80 8.46 -15.72
N ALA A 77 3.24 9.55 -16.25
CA ALA A 77 4.02 10.64 -16.82
C ALA A 77 5.12 11.16 -15.85
N LEU A 78 4.79 11.36 -14.58
CA LEU A 78 5.77 11.82 -13.58
C LEU A 78 6.80 10.76 -13.22
N VAL A 79 6.38 9.50 -13.14
CA VAL A 79 7.30 8.38 -12.86
C VAL A 79 8.26 8.19 -14.02
N SER A 80 7.82 8.35 -15.28
CA SER A 80 8.71 8.24 -16.45
C SER A 80 9.78 9.32 -16.45
N THR A 81 9.45 10.56 -16.08
CA THR A 81 10.42 11.66 -15.94
C THR A 81 11.46 11.34 -14.87
N LEU A 82 11.03 10.88 -13.70
CA LEU A 82 11.94 10.48 -12.62
C LEU A 82 12.77 9.24 -12.98
N MET A 83 12.19 8.30 -13.72
CA MET A 83 12.89 7.11 -14.25
C MET A 83 14.04 7.50 -15.18
N GLY A 84 13.83 8.50 -16.03
CA GLY A 84 14.88 9.06 -16.91
C GLY A 84 16.03 9.71 -16.13
N ALA A 85 15.75 10.29 -14.96
CA ALA A 85 16.76 10.88 -14.10
C ALA A 85 17.51 9.80 -13.27
N SER A 86 16.77 8.90 -12.60
CA SER A 86 17.37 7.84 -11.78
C SER A 86 16.37 6.71 -11.48
N PRO A 87 16.56 5.52 -12.05
CA PRO A 87 15.73 4.34 -11.73
C PRO A 87 15.80 3.91 -10.26
N LEU A 88 16.94 4.17 -9.59
CA LEU A 88 17.12 3.84 -8.18
C LEU A 88 16.15 4.62 -7.28
N LEU A 89 15.93 5.91 -7.57
CA LEU A 89 14.99 6.74 -6.82
C LEU A 89 13.55 6.24 -6.98
N VAL A 90 13.18 5.76 -8.17
CA VAL A 90 11.88 5.13 -8.42
C VAL A 90 11.74 3.83 -7.62
N ALA A 91 12.81 3.03 -7.49
CA ALA A 91 12.79 1.83 -6.65
C ALA A 91 12.56 2.20 -5.17
N VAL A 92 13.29 3.17 -4.63
CA VAL A 92 13.12 3.65 -3.25
C VAL A 92 11.69 4.18 -3.03
N MET A 93 11.18 5.01 -3.94
CA MET A 93 9.82 5.55 -3.88
C MET A 93 8.75 4.46 -3.96
N SER A 94 9.03 3.35 -4.65
CA SER A 94 8.10 2.22 -4.75
C SER A 94 8.15 1.31 -3.52
N LEU A 95 9.29 1.14 -2.85
CA LEU A 95 9.47 0.20 -1.75
C LEU A 95 9.17 0.82 -0.39
N VAL A 96 9.75 1.99 -0.09
CA VAL A 96 9.69 2.60 1.24
C VAL A 96 8.26 2.84 1.74
N PRO A 97 7.35 3.46 0.97
CA PRO A 97 5.98 3.67 1.42
C PRO A 97 5.26 2.36 1.72
N ARG A 98 5.49 1.34 0.90
CA ARG A 98 4.82 0.03 1.01
C ARG A 98 5.29 -0.77 2.21
N LEU A 99 6.54 -0.61 2.61
CA LEU A 99 7.08 -1.18 3.85
C LEU A 99 6.56 -0.46 5.10
N ALA A 100 6.25 0.83 5.01
CA ALA A 100 5.69 1.60 6.11
C ALA A 100 4.22 1.25 6.40
N VAL A 101 3.43 0.89 5.37
CA VAL A 101 2.00 0.54 5.52
C VAL A 101 1.74 -0.49 6.61
N PRO A 102 2.35 -1.69 6.59
CA PRO A 102 2.09 -2.70 7.60
C PRO A 102 2.52 -2.27 9.00
N VAL A 103 3.61 -1.52 9.12
CA VAL A 103 4.13 -1.05 10.42
C VAL A 103 3.16 -0.06 11.06
N VAL A 104 2.67 0.91 10.29
CA VAL A 104 1.72 1.91 10.79
C VAL A 104 0.36 1.29 11.06
N ALA A 105 -0.15 0.44 10.15
CA ALA A 105 -1.44 -0.22 10.34
C ALA A 105 -1.47 -1.10 11.59
N ASP A 106 -0.41 -1.88 11.83
CA ASP A 106 -0.29 -2.73 13.02
C ASP A 106 -0.15 -1.90 14.29
N GLY A 107 0.68 -0.87 14.28
CA GLY A 107 0.86 0.04 15.42
C GLY A 107 -0.44 0.71 15.85
N VAL A 108 -1.19 1.29 14.89
CA VAL A 108 -2.49 1.93 15.16
C VAL A 108 -3.51 0.90 15.63
N TYR A 109 -3.57 -0.28 15.02
CA TYR A 109 -4.45 -1.35 15.46
C TYR A 109 -4.19 -1.74 16.92
N HIS A 110 -2.94 -1.95 17.30
CA HIS A 110 -2.59 -2.32 18.67
C HIS A 110 -2.92 -1.23 19.69
N LEU A 111 -2.88 0.04 19.31
CA LEU A 111 -3.20 1.16 20.18
C LEU A 111 -4.72 1.24 20.53
N PHE A 112 -5.59 0.85 19.58
CA PHE A 112 -7.03 1.01 19.73
C PHE A 112 -7.82 -0.28 19.94
N ARG A 113 -7.21 -1.47 19.75
CA ARG A 113 -7.91 -2.77 19.79
C ARG A 113 -8.61 -3.07 21.13
N GLU A 114 -8.08 -2.53 22.24
CA GLU A 114 -8.64 -2.76 23.57
C GLU A 114 -9.97 -2.02 23.78
N LYS A 115 -10.16 -0.89 23.08
CA LYS A 115 -11.39 -0.08 23.18
C LYS A 115 -12.49 -0.61 22.26
N ASN A 116 -12.17 -0.83 21.00
CA ASN A 116 -13.11 -1.36 20.00
C ASN A 116 -12.36 -1.95 18.82
N GLU A 117 -12.47 -3.26 18.62
CA GLU A 117 -11.76 -4.00 17.60
C GLU A 117 -12.10 -3.54 16.17
N HIS A 118 -13.38 -3.29 15.87
CA HIS A 118 -13.81 -2.81 14.55
C HIS A 118 -13.25 -1.42 14.23
N LEU A 119 -13.26 -0.55 15.23
CA LEU A 119 -12.70 0.79 15.11
C LEU A 119 -11.17 0.74 14.92
N ALA A 120 -10.48 -0.14 15.64
CA ALA A 120 -9.04 -0.33 15.53
C ALA A 120 -8.64 -0.82 14.13
N VAL A 121 -9.40 -1.74 13.53
CA VAL A 121 -9.18 -2.22 12.16
C VAL A 121 -9.37 -1.09 11.16
N SER A 122 -10.46 -0.35 11.25
CA SER A 122 -10.75 0.77 10.34
C SER A 122 -9.70 1.87 10.45
N LEU A 123 -9.31 2.27 11.67
CA LEU A 123 -8.28 3.28 11.89
C LEU A 123 -6.91 2.81 11.39
N GLY A 124 -6.54 1.57 11.66
CA GLY A 124 -5.31 0.97 11.14
C GLY A 124 -5.29 0.98 9.61
N ALA A 125 -6.42 0.65 8.97
CA ALA A 125 -6.54 0.65 7.52
C ALA A 125 -6.42 2.07 6.93
N VAL A 126 -7.12 3.04 7.51
CA VAL A 126 -7.04 4.45 7.09
C VAL A 126 -5.62 4.99 7.25
N CYS A 127 -5.03 4.83 8.45
CA CYS A 127 -3.69 5.33 8.72
C CYS A 127 -2.63 4.66 7.83
N GLY A 128 -2.72 3.36 7.60
CA GLY A 128 -1.83 2.64 6.69
C GLY A 128 -1.93 3.15 5.26
N SER A 129 -3.15 3.32 4.73
CA SER A 129 -3.39 3.85 3.39
C SER A 129 -2.90 5.29 3.23
N VAL A 130 -3.25 6.17 4.18
CA VAL A 130 -2.81 7.58 4.18
C VAL A 130 -1.28 7.68 4.26
N THR A 131 -0.64 6.85 5.08
CA THR A 131 0.83 6.78 5.16
C THR A 131 1.45 6.43 3.81
N ASN A 132 0.88 5.45 3.07
CA ASN A 132 1.32 5.11 1.73
C ASN A 132 1.30 6.34 0.80
N THR A 133 0.19 7.05 0.77
CA THR A 133 -0.01 8.22 -0.10
C THR A 133 0.94 9.36 0.26
N ILE A 134 1.03 9.71 1.55
CA ILE A 134 1.90 10.79 2.03
C ILE A 134 3.37 10.49 1.72
N LEU A 135 3.85 9.28 2.05
CA LEU A 135 5.24 8.91 1.81
C LEU A 135 5.56 8.82 0.32
N TYR A 136 4.65 8.28 -0.50
CA TYR A 136 4.85 8.17 -1.94
C TYR A 136 4.97 9.55 -2.60
N LEU A 137 4.05 10.45 -2.29
CA LEU A 137 4.04 11.81 -2.86
C LEU A 137 5.15 12.68 -2.28
N GLY A 138 5.43 12.54 -0.99
CA GLY A 138 6.53 13.25 -0.33
C GLY A 138 7.89 12.85 -0.90
N LEU A 139 8.15 11.55 -1.10
CA LEU A 139 9.36 11.08 -1.75
C LEU A 139 9.43 11.51 -3.21
N MET A 140 8.32 11.48 -3.94
CA MET A 140 8.27 11.96 -5.31
C MET A 140 8.67 13.43 -5.41
N LEU A 141 8.08 14.29 -4.57
CA LEU A 141 8.43 15.70 -4.52
C LEU A 141 9.90 15.91 -4.14
N LEU A 142 10.37 15.21 -3.10
CA LEU A 142 11.77 15.29 -2.66
C LEU A 142 12.74 14.92 -3.79
N PHE A 143 12.46 13.84 -4.53
CA PHE A 143 13.33 13.37 -5.60
C PHE A 143 13.29 14.30 -6.82
N TYR A 144 12.15 14.92 -7.12
CA TYR A 144 12.06 15.95 -8.14
C TYR A 144 12.94 17.16 -7.81
N VAL A 145 12.90 17.62 -6.56
CA VAL A 145 13.77 18.72 -6.08
C VAL A 145 15.24 18.33 -6.17
N LEU A 146 15.61 17.12 -5.71
CA LEU A 146 16.99 16.63 -5.73
C LEU A 146 17.56 16.47 -7.15
N CYS A 147 16.72 16.09 -8.12
CA CYS A 147 17.11 15.94 -9.52
C CYS A 147 17.03 17.26 -10.33
N GLY A 148 16.60 18.37 -9.71
CA GLY A 148 16.42 19.64 -10.41
C GLY A 148 15.32 19.63 -11.46
N LEU A 149 14.33 18.73 -11.32
CA LEU A 149 13.20 18.61 -12.23
C LEU A 149 12.11 19.64 -11.91
N ASP A 150 11.25 19.96 -12.89
CA ASP A 150 10.14 20.88 -12.68
C ASP A 150 9.13 20.32 -11.66
N THR A 151 9.05 20.98 -10.52
CA THR A 151 8.17 20.59 -9.40
C THR A 151 6.75 21.14 -9.54
N ALA A 152 6.48 22.05 -10.46
CA ALA A 152 5.16 22.68 -10.61
C ALA A 152 4.08 21.63 -10.94
N GLY A 153 4.41 20.67 -11.81
CA GLY A 153 3.53 19.55 -12.15
C GLY A 153 3.24 18.63 -10.96
N VAL A 154 4.24 18.36 -10.12
CA VAL A 154 4.08 17.52 -8.91
C VAL A 154 3.24 18.26 -7.87
N LEU A 155 3.47 19.55 -7.65
CA LEU A 155 2.69 20.35 -6.70
C LEU A 155 1.21 20.46 -7.10
N SER A 156 0.92 20.68 -8.38
CA SER A 156 -0.45 20.74 -8.88
C SER A 156 -1.20 19.40 -8.71
N LEU A 157 -0.48 18.30 -8.85
CA LEU A 157 -1.02 16.96 -8.61
C LEU A 157 -1.29 16.68 -7.13
N ILE A 158 -0.37 17.05 -6.25
CA ILE A 158 -0.56 16.91 -4.81
C ILE A 158 -1.79 17.71 -4.37
N ALA A 159 -1.95 18.93 -4.85
CA ALA A 159 -3.08 19.78 -4.47
C ALA A 159 -4.44 19.30 -5.00
N GLY A 160 -4.48 18.72 -6.20
CA GLY A 160 -5.73 18.34 -6.86
C GLY A 160 -6.08 16.85 -6.73
N VAL A 161 -5.22 15.98 -7.22
CA VAL A 161 -5.54 14.55 -7.38
C VAL A 161 -5.20 13.73 -6.15
N ALA A 162 -4.14 14.08 -5.43
CA ALA A 162 -3.68 13.30 -4.29
C ALA A 162 -4.67 13.30 -3.12
N VAL A 163 -5.33 14.43 -2.88
CA VAL A 163 -6.37 14.53 -1.83
C VAL A 163 -7.55 13.62 -2.18
N ILE A 164 -8.02 13.64 -3.43
CA ILE A 164 -9.14 12.83 -3.88
C ILE A 164 -8.76 11.35 -3.89
N ALA A 165 -7.63 11.01 -4.50
CA ALA A 165 -7.15 9.62 -4.58
C ALA A 165 -6.87 9.04 -3.18
N GLY A 166 -6.17 9.77 -2.32
CA GLY A 166 -5.84 9.33 -0.97
C GLY A 166 -7.07 9.15 -0.09
N THR A 167 -8.09 10.02 -0.20
CA THR A 167 -9.35 9.85 0.52
C THR A 167 -10.13 8.64 0.01
N CYS A 168 -10.20 8.43 -1.30
CA CYS A 168 -10.85 7.25 -1.88
C CYS A 168 -10.17 5.94 -1.46
N GLU A 169 -8.83 5.90 -1.46
CA GLU A 169 -8.06 4.74 -0.99
C GLU A 169 -8.31 4.46 0.49
N ALA A 170 -8.30 5.49 1.34
CA ALA A 170 -8.52 5.36 2.77
C ALA A 170 -9.95 4.86 3.08
N ILE A 171 -10.96 5.39 2.40
CA ILE A 171 -12.35 4.94 2.53
C ILE A 171 -12.50 3.49 2.06
N ALA A 172 -11.94 3.13 0.91
CA ALA A 172 -11.95 1.76 0.40
C ALA A 172 -11.26 0.80 1.38
N ALA A 173 -10.11 1.19 1.92
CA ALA A 173 -9.39 0.38 2.92
C ALA A 173 -10.23 0.18 4.20
N ALA A 174 -10.88 1.22 4.72
CA ALA A 174 -11.73 1.12 5.91
C ALA A 174 -12.94 0.19 5.69
N ILE A 175 -13.61 0.32 4.54
CA ILE A 175 -14.81 -0.46 4.21
C ILE A 175 -14.46 -1.93 3.94
N LEU A 176 -13.35 -2.20 3.24
CA LEU A 176 -12.99 -3.55 2.81
C LEU A 176 -12.24 -4.34 3.89
N CYS A 177 -11.33 -3.71 4.64
CA CYS A 177 -10.51 -4.43 5.62
C CYS A 177 -11.34 -5.01 6.78
N THR A 178 -12.35 -4.29 7.25
CA THR A 178 -13.16 -4.71 8.39
C THR A 178 -13.93 -6.02 8.14
N PRO A 179 -14.75 -6.16 7.07
CA PRO A 179 -15.48 -7.41 6.83
C PRO A 179 -14.57 -8.57 6.40
N ILE A 180 -13.51 -8.29 5.63
CA ILE A 180 -12.58 -9.33 5.20
C ILE A 180 -11.85 -9.92 6.41
N LEU A 181 -11.34 -9.08 7.31
CA LEU A 181 -10.66 -9.55 8.52
C LEU A 181 -11.61 -10.31 9.44
N ALA A 182 -12.87 -9.86 9.59
CA ALA A 182 -13.87 -10.56 10.36
C ALA A 182 -14.20 -11.95 9.79
N ALA A 183 -14.31 -12.07 8.47
CA ALA A 183 -14.51 -13.35 7.78
C ALA A 183 -13.32 -14.30 7.98
N LEU A 184 -12.08 -13.83 7.80
CA LEU A 184 -10.87 -14.65 8.00
C LEU A 184 -10.75 -15.18 9.43
N ARG A 185 -11.12 -14.37 10.43
CA ARG A 185 -11.09 -14.80 11.84
C ARG A 185 -12.16 -15.83 12.17
N ARG A 186 -13.32 -15.83 11.48
CA ARG A 186 -14.35 -16.85 11.65
C ARG A 186 -13.91 -18.20 11.11
N VAL A 187 -13.21 -18.23 9.99
CA VAL A 187 -12.70 -19.50 9.38
C VAL A 187 -11.58 -20.12 10.24
N ARG A 188 -10.89 -19.34 11.05
CA ARG A 188 -9.79 -19.82 11.91
C ARG A 188 -10.26 -20.36 13.28
N ARG A 189 -11.52 -20.14 13.66
CA ARG A 189 -12.15 -20.73 14.86
C ARG A 189 -12.66 -22.13 14.57
#